data_abdf1e723bb032b9f07cafcf3912c667
#
_entry.id   abdf1e723bb032b9f07cafcf3912c667
#
_cell.length_a   1.000
_cell.length_b   1.000
_cell.length_c   1.000
_cell.angle_alpha   90.00
_cell.angle_beta   90.00
_cell.angle_gamma   90.00
#
_symmetry.space_group_name_H-M   'P 1'
#
loop_
_entity.id
_entity.type
_entity.pdbx_description
1 polymer ?
#
loop_
_entity_poly.entity_id
_entity_poly.type
_entity_poly.pdbx_seq_one_letter_code
_entity_poly.pdbx_strand_id
1 'polypeptide(L)'
;MKAAIMGAGAMGTVLGAFLTRNGFPVDLIDSYPGQVDALNEKGAGVVGCAELTVPVRALLPEQMEGVYDLVFLMVKQTNNEASLRALLPHLGENSTVCTLQNGVPELAVAEFVGRNRTVGGACRWGATFVEPGISELTNALSARTVLFEIGEIDGRITDRIRAVAEVLGHMDNGKVEITDNLMGARWLKLMLNCCMSGLSSALGCTFESVISSEKALACTSYLAAEVVHAARAAGFQLTDTNGLNTAEIADFQTAEELERSK
;
A
#
# COMPACT_ATOMS: atom_id res chain seq x y z
N MET A 1 -21.29 -8.06 2.00
CA MET A 1 -20.02 -8.10 1.25
C MET A 1 -19.04 -8.96 2.06
N LYS A 2 -18.54 -10.06 1.48
CA LYS A 2 -17.51 -10.90 2.09
C LYS A 2 -16.13 -10.38 1.67
N ALA A 3 -15.30 -10.00 2.63
CA ALA A 3 -13.99 -9.42 2.34
C ALA A 3 -12.85 -10.17 3.00
N ALA A 4 -11.65 -10.08 2.41
CA ALA A 4 -10.43 -10.65 2.95
C ALA A 4 -9.24 -9.70 2.80
N ILE A 5 -8.24 -9.91 3.63
CA ILE A 5 -6.90 -9.34 3.49
C ILE A 5 -5.95 -10.50 3.20
N MET A 6 -5.40 -10.53 1.99
CA MET A 6 -4.40 -11.52 1.57
C MET A 6 -3.01 -10.99 1.92
N GLY A 7 -2.42 -11.53 2.96
CA GLY A 7 -1.19 -11.08 3.61
C GLY A 7 -1.46 -10.40 4.95
N ALA A 8 -1.68 -11.20 5.99
CA ALA A 8 -1.86 -10.75 7.38
C ALA A 8 -0.52 -10.47 8.10
N GLY A 9 0.47 -9.94 7.38
CA GLY A 9 1.71 -9.41 7.95
C GLY A 9 1.47 -8.10 8.72
N ALA A 10 2.50 -7.27 8.90
CA ALA A 10 2.41 -6.04 9.70
C ALA A 10 1.24 -5.14 9.30
N MET A 11 1.19 -4.73 8.02
CA MET A 11 0.16 -3.84 7.51
C MET A 11 -1.23 -4.49 7.49
N GLY A 12 -1.30 -5.78 7.09
CA GLY A 12 -2.57 -6.51 7.01
C GLY A 12 -3.20 -6.77 8.38
N THR A 13 -2.40 -7.06 9.41
CA THR A 13 -2.86 -7.19 10.79
C THR A 13 -3.47 -5.90 11.31
N VAL A 14 -2.78 -4.77 11.13
CA VAL A 14 -3.29 -3.44 11.55
C VAL A 14 -4.58 -3.11 10.80
N LEU A 15 -4.60 -3.22 9.47
CA LEU A 15 -5.81 -2.93 8.69
C LEU A 15 -6.98 -3.81 9.13
N GLY A 16 -6.77 -5.12 9.25
CA GLY A 16 -7.80 -6.07 9.67
C GLY A 16 -8.34 -5.81 11.07
N ALA A 17 -7.49 -5.42 12.02
CA ALA A 17 -7.89 -5.02 13.36
C ALA A 17 -8.82 -3.80 13.32
N PHE A 18 -8.43 -2.73 12.61
CA PHE A 18 -9.25 -1.52 12.51
C PHE A 18 -10.58 -1.77 11.80
N LEU A 19 -10.58 -2.44 10.65
CA LEU A 19 -11.80 -2.75 9.91
C LEU A 19 -12.77 -3.56 10.78
N THR A 20 -12.28 -4.63 11.42
CA THR A 20 -13.12 -5.50 12.25
C THR A 20 -13.65 -4.78 13.47
N ARG A 21 -12.83 -3.99 14.18
CA ARG A 21 -13.25 -3.18 15.32
C ARG A 21 -14.38 -2.23 14.96
N ASN A 22 -14.31 -1.65 13.78
CA ASN A 22 -15.26 -0.63 13.32
C ASN A 22 -16.45 -1.20 12.56
N GLY A 23 -16.72 -2.49 12.72
CA GLY A 23 -17.95 -3.13 12.24
C GLY A 23 -17.87 -3.70 10.83
N PHE A 24 -16.68 -3.76 10.24
CA PHE A 24 -16.45 -4.41 8.95
C PHE A 24 -15.49 -5.61 9.11
N PRO A 25 -15.97 -6.78 9.55
CA PRO A 25 -15.13 -7.95 9.74
C PRO A 25 -14.58 -8.47 8.41
N VAL A 26 -13.30 -8.86 8.41
CA VAL A 26 -12.58 -9.40 7.24
C VAL A 26 -11.85 -10.68 7.62
N ASP A 27 -11.75 -11.61 6.68
CA ASP A 27 -10.89 -12.78 6.84
C ASP A 27 -9.43 -12.36 6.63
N LEU A 28 -8.54 -12.71 7.57
CA LEU A 28 -7.11 -12.49 7.47
C LEU A 28 -6.42 -13.74 6.91
N ILE A 29 -5.83 -13.64 5.73
CA ILE A 29 -5.21 -14.78 5.05
C ILE A 29 -3.69 -14.64 5.12
N ASP A 30 -3.00 -15.63 5.66
CA ASP A 30 -1.53 -15.66 5.66
C ASP A 30 -1.02 -17.10 5.47
N SER A 31 0.14 -17.24 4.83
CA SER A 31 0.78 -18.54 4.62
C SER A 31 1.64 -19.02 5.80
N TYR A 32 1.85 -18.16 6.80
CA TYR A 32 2.61 -18.48 7.99
C TYR A 32 1.67 -19.03 9.09
N PRO A 33 1.69 -20.37 9.38
CA PRO A 33 0.78 -20.97 10.36
C PRO A 33 0.84 -20.31 11.73
N GLY A 34 2.04 -19.97 12.21
CA GLY A 34 2.21 -19.29 13.51
C GLY A 34 1.52 -17.93 13.59
N GLN A 35 1.40 -17.20 12.47
CA GLN A 35 0.63 -15.96 12.41
C GLN A 35 -0.87 -16.25 12.48
N VAL A 36 -1.34 -17.22 11.71
CA VAL A 36 -2.76 -17.61 11.67
C VAL A 36 -3.23 -18.11 13.05
N ASP A 37 -2.44 -18.96 13.69
CA ASP A 37 -2.73 -19.50 15.02
C ASP A 37 -2.81 -18.37 16.06
N ALA A 38 -1.81 -17.48 16.10
CA ALA A 38 -1.77 -16.36 17.02
C ALA A 38 -2.95 -15.39 16.84
N LEU A 39 -3.30 -15.08 15.58
CA LEU A 39 -4.44 -14.23 15.26
C LEU A 39 -5.77 -14.83 15.72
N ASN A 40 -5.95 -16.15 15.58
CA ASN A 40 -7.16 -16.84 16.03
C ASN A 40 -7.23 -16.98 17.55
N GLU A 41 -6.10 -17.23 18.21
CA GLU A 41 -6.05 -17.44 19.66
C GLU A 41 -6.12 -16.14 20.46
N LYS A 42 -5.37 -15.13 20.01
CA LYS A 42 -5.14 -13.87 20.76
C LYS A 42 -5.88 -12.67 20.17
N GLY A 43 -6.31 -12.78 18.90
CA GLY A 43 -6.81 -11.66 18.11
C GLY A 43 -5.69 -10.87 17.41
N ALA A 44 -6.08 -9.88 16.61
CA ALA A 44 -5.16 -8.96 15.97
C ALA A 44 -4.77 -7.85 16.95
N GLY A 45 -3.53 -7.89 17.42
CA GLY A 45 -2.93 -6.92 18.32
C GLY A 45 -2.25 -5.78 17.55
N VAL A 46 -2.55 -4.54 17.95
CA VAL A 46 -1.89 -3.33 17.45
C VAL A 46 -1.30 -2.61 18.64
N VAL A 47 -0.04 -2.24 18.55
CA VAL A 47 0.70 -1.46 19.56
C VAL A 47 1.33 -0.21 18.92
N GLY A 48 2.00 0.61 19.69
CA GLY A 48 2.68 1.83 19.22
C GLY A 48 1.77 3.04 19.19
N CYS A 49 1.51 3.62 18.02
CA CYS A 49 0.64 4.81 17.91
C CYS A 49 -0.86 4.53 18.12
N ALA A 50 -1.26 3.28 18.29
CA ALA A 50 -2.57 2.85 18.77
C ALA A 50 -2.40 1.59 19.60
N GLU A 51 -3.31 1.38 20.58
CA GLU A 51 -3.33 0.15 21.37
C GLU A 51 -4.72 -0.48 21.31
N LEU A 52 -4.80 -1.64 20.70
CA LEU A 52 -6.02 -2.43 20.59
C LEU A 52 -5.71 -3.91 20.37
N THR A 53 -6.64 -4.76 20.79
CA THR A 53 -6.65 -6.19 20.43
C THR A 53 -8.06 -6.55 20.01
N VAL A 54 -8.21 -7.10 18.82
CA VAL A 54 -9.52 -7.38 18.22
C VAL A 54 -9.61 -8.85 17.85
N PRO A 55 -10.64 -9.58 18.29
CA PRO A 55 -10.91 -10.94 17.78
C PRO A 55 -11.12 -10.89 16.26
N VAL A 56 -10.39 -11.73 15.54
CA VAL A 56 -10.43 -11.83 14.09
C VAL A 56 -10.55 -13.28 13.65
N ARG A 57 -10.90 -13.51 12.40
CA ARG A 57 -10.80 -14.82 11.75
C ARG A 57 -9.58 -14.84 10.85
N ALA A 58 -8.63 -15.71 11.12
CA ALA A 58 -7.46 -15.91 10.29
C ALA A 58 -7.45 -17.30 9.67
N LEU A 59 -6.99 -17.40 8.43
CA LEU A 59 -7.01 -18.63 7.63
C LEU A 59 -5.68 -18.81 6.88
N LEU A 60 -5.26 -20.05 6.74
CA LEU A 60 -4.26 -20.40 5.72
C LEU A 60 -4.90 -20.31 4.32
N PRO A 61 -4.13 -20.09 3.25
CA PRO A 61 -4.68 -20.01 1.89
C PRO A 61 -5.55 -21.21 1.49
N GLU A 62 -5.18 -22.41 1.90
CA GLU A 62 -5.93 -23.65 1.64
C GLU A 62 -7.22 -23.80 2.47
N GLN A 63 -7.43 -22.95 3.46
CA GLN A 63 -8.63 -22.91 4.31
C GLN A 63 -9.66 -21.88 3.82
N MET A 64 -9.34 -21.13 2.74
CA MET A 64 -10.30 -20.21 2.15
C MET A 64 -11.53 -20.95 1.63
N GLU A 65 -12.71 -20.37 1.83
CA GLU A 65 -13.98 -20.96 1.41
C GLU A 65 -14.85 -19.93 0.66
N GLY A 66 -15.57 -20.43 -0.35
CA GLY A 66 -16.52 -19.62 -1.10
C GLY A 66 -15.86 -18.50 -1.91
N VAL A 67 -16.60 -17.45 -2.23
CA VAL A 67 -16.18 -16.31 -3.03
C VAL A 67 -16.09 -15.07 -2.17
N TYR A 68 -15.01 -14.30 -2.34
CA TYR A 68 -14.84 -12.98 -1.75
C TYR A 68 -15.27 -11.89 -2.73
N ASP A 69 -16.05 -10.94 -2.25
CA ASP A 69 -16.46 -9.76 -3.03
C ASP A 69 -15.32 -8.75 -3.13
N LEU A 70 -14.52 -8.61 -2.06
CA LEU A 70 -13.41 -7.68 -1.97
C LEU A 70 -12.20 -8.33 -1.30
N VAL A 71 -11.04 -8.21 -1.93
CA VAL A 71 -9.76 -8.67 -1.37
C VAL A 71 -8.75 -7.54 -1.38
N PHE A 72 -8.19 -7.22 -0.22
CA PHE A 72 -7.02 -6.36 -0.10
C PHE A 72 -5.75 -7.20 -0.22
N LEU A 73 -4.98 -6.99 -1.27
CA LEU A 73 -3.72 -7.71 -1.50
C LEU A 73 -2.57 -6.95 -0.84
N MET A 74 -1.99 -7.54 0.21
CA MET A 74 -0.97 -6.91 1.06
C MET A 74 0.27 -7.78 1.27
N VAL A 75 0.40 -8.90 0.58
CA VAL A 75 1.63 -9.72 0.56
C VAL A 75 2.79 -8.93 -0.06
N LYS A 76 4.03 -9.31 0.21
CA LYS A 76 5.17 -8.79 -0.57
C LYS A 76 5.03 -9.23 -2.03
N GLN A 77 5.37 -8.35 -3.00
CA GLN A 77 5.20 -8.66 -4.43
C GLN A 77 5.93 -9.94 -4.87
N THR A 78 7.02 -10.30 -4.19
CA THR A 78 7.74 -11.57 -4.41
C THR A 78 6.87 -12.81 -4.21
N ASN A 79 5.75 -12.68 -3.49
CA ASN A 79 4.80 -13.76 -3.21
C ASN A 79 3.51 -13.65 -4.05
N ASN A 80 3.44 -12.72 -5.01
CA ASN A 80 2.23 -12.46 -5.80
C ASN A 80 1.75 -13.73 -6.51
N GLU A 81 2.63 -14.42 -7.21
CA GLU A 81 2.23 -15.59 -7.98
C GLU A 81 1.54 -16.65 -7.11
N ALA A 82 2.17 -17.05 -5.99
CA ALA A 82 1.61 -18.05 -5.09
C ALA A 82 0.27 -17.58 -4.49
N SER A 83 0.24 -16.34 -4.00
CA SER A 83 -0.95 -15.76 -3.35
C SER A 83 -2.11 -15.58 -4.33
N LEU A 84 -1.85 -15.07 -5.53
CA LEU A 84 -2.89 -14.85 -6.53
C LEU A 84 -3.42 -16.17 -7.10
N ARG A 85 -2.56 -17.19 -7.31
CA ARG A 85 -3.01 -18.53 -7.71
C ARG A 85 -3.93 -19.16 -6.66
N ALA A 86 -3.60 -19.04 -5.36
CA ALA A 86 -4.45 -19.50 -4.27
C ALA A 86 -5.79 -18.74 -4.21
N LEU A 87 -5.78 -17.45 -4.53
CA LEU A 87 -6.95 -16.58 -4.49
C LEU A 87 -7.91 -16.82 -5.67
N LEU A 88 -7.42 -17.16 -6.86
CA LEU A 88 -8.24 -17.28 -8.09
C LEU A 88 -9.52 -18.10 -7.93
N PRO A 89 -9.52 -19.29 -7.28
CA PRO A 89 -10.74 -20.08 -7.08
C PRO A 89 -11.79 -19.40 -6.21
N HIS A 90 -11.39 -18.37 -5.48
CA HIS A 90 -12.22 -17.64 -4.52
C HIS A 90 -12.66 -16.26 -5.06
N LEU A 91 -12.48 -16.01 -6.36
CA LEU A 91 -12.93 -14.79 -7.03
C LEU A 91 -14.09 -15.09 -7.99
N GLY A 92 -15.17 -14.36 -7.84
CA GLY A 92 -16.28 -14.33 -8.77
C GLY A 92 -16.10 -13.30 -9.89
N GLU A 93 -17.09 -13.19 -10.77
CA GLU A 93 -17.07 -12.25 -11.89
C GLU A 93 -16.96 -10.79 -11.42
N ASN A 94 -17.65 -10.45 -10.33
CA ASN A 94 -17.73 -9.09 -9.78
C ASN A 94 -16.78 -8.87 -8.57
N SER A 95 -15.91 -9.82 -8.28
CA SER A 95 -14.92 -9.65 -7.21
C SER A 95 -13.97 -8.50 -7.51
N THR A 96 -13.55 -7.79 -6.47
CA THR A 96 -12.56 -6.71 -6.57
C THR A 96 -11.31 -7.11 -5.80
N VAL A 97 -10.15 -7.02 -6.43
CA VAL A 97 -8.83 -7.16 -5.80
C VAL A 97 -8.18 -5.79 -5.76
N CYS A 98 -8.09 -5.23 -4.57
CA CYS A 98 -7.44 -3.94 -4.33
C CYS A 98 -6.00 -4.19 -3.85
N THR A 99 -5.02 -3.93 -4.72
CA THR A 99 -3.63 -4.04 -4.30
C THR A 99 -3.19 -2.80 -3.54
N LEU A 100 -2.75 -3.01 -2.28
CA LEU A 100 -2.20 -1.98 -1.40
C LEU A 100 -0.68 -2.13 -1.20
N GLN A 101 -0.06 -2.95 -2.02
CA GLN A 101 1.38 -3.22 -2.00
C GLN A 101 2.19 -1.98 -2.40
N ASN A 102 3.44 -1.88 -1.98
CA ASN A 102 4.35 -0.85 -2.46
C ASN A 102 4.79 -1.11 -3.92
N GLY A 103 5.29 -0.07 -4.58
CA GLY A 103 5.68 -0.12 -5.99
C GLY A 103 4.49 0.14 -6.92
N VAL A 104 4.48 -0.50 -8.08
CA VAL A 104 3.47 -0.37 -9.14
C VAL A 104 2.95 -1.78 -9.51
N PRO A 105 2.22 -2.47 -8.61
CA PRO A 105 1.83 -3.87 -8.79
C PRO A 105 0.62 -4.08 -9.68
N GLU A 106 -0.17 -3.05 -9.95
CA GLU A 106 -1.52 -3.16 -10.53
C GLU A 106 -1.55 -3.95 -11.84
N LEU A 107 -0.59 -3.66 -12.75
CA LEU A 107 -0.55 -4.32 -14.05
C LEU A 107 -0.19 -5.81 -13.91
N ALA A 108 0.79 -6.12 -13.07
CA ALA A 108 1.17 -7.51 -12.79
C ALA A 108 0.05 -8.29 -12.10
N VAL A 109 -0.68 -7.69 -11.14
CA VAL A 109 -1.85 -8.30 -10.49
C VAL A 109 -2.96 -8.54 -11.53
N ALA A 110 -3.18 -7.58 -12.43
CA ALA A 110 -4.20 -7.68 -13.46
C ALA A 110 -3.94 -8.81 -14.49
N GLU A 111 -2.69 -9.22 -14.69
CA GLU A 111 -2.35 -10.39 -15.52
C GLU A 111 -2.90 -11.70 -14.91
N PHE A 112 -2.99 -11.78 -13.57
CA PHE A 112 -3.52 -12.96 -12.88
C PHE A 112 -5.05 -12.92 -12.73
N VAL A 113 -5.59 -11.81 -12.23
CA VAL A 113 -7.02 -11.76 -11.83
C VAL A 113 -7.91 -11.03 -12.85
N GLY A 114 -7.31 -10.41 -13.86
CA GLY A 114 -8.00 -9.62 -14.88
C GLY A 114 -8.13 -8.13 -14.48
N ARG A 115 -8.04 -7.24 -15.48
CA ARG A 115 -8.18 -5.78 -15.27
C ARG A 115 -9.53 -5.38 -14.69
N ASN A 116 -10.58 -6.10 -15.08
CA ASN A 116 -11.94 -5.88 -14.59
C ASN A 116 -12.10 -6.14 -13.09
N ARG A 117 -11.17 -6.87 -12.46
CA ARG A 117 -11.17 -7.12 -11.01
C ARG A 117 -10.12 -6.32 -10.26
N THR A 118 -9.16 -5.70 -10.94
CA THR A 118 -8.03 -5.04 -10.30
C THR A 118 -8.26 -3.56 -10.10
N VAL A 119 -8.10 -3.11 -8.87
CA VAL A 119 -7.95 -1.71 -8.47
C VAL A 119 -6.71 -1.59 -7.59
N GLY A 120 -6.24 -0.40 -7.35
CA GLY A 120 -5.05 -0.23 -6.51
C GLY A 120 -5.11 0.98 -5.61
N GLY A 121 -4.12 1.07 -4.73
CA GLY A 121 -4.01 2.23 -3.85
C GLY A 121 -2.70 2.29 -3.09
N ALA A 122 -2.27 3.50 -2.80
CA ALA A 122 -1.10 3.79 -2.00
C ALA A 122 -1.50 3.97 -0.53
N CYS A 123 -0.92 3.16 0.37
CA CYS A 123 -1.02 3.40 1.82
C CYS A 123 -0.03 4.49 2.23
N ARG A 124 -0.47 5.46 3.02
CA ARG A 124 0.36 6.56 3.54
C ARG A 124 0.57 6.46 5.06
N TRP A 125 0.52 5.24 5.58
CA TRP A 125 0.82 4.87 6.97
C TRP A 125 1.73 3.64 6.98
N GLY A 126 2.34 3.35 8.12
CA GLY A 126 3.31 2.28 8.27
C GLY A 126 3.02 1.38 9.47
N ALA A 127 3.46 0.14 9.36
CA ALA A 127 3.44 -0.82 10.45
C ALA A 127 4.67 -1.72 10.41
N THR A 128 5.10 -2.15 11.60
CA THR A 128 6.20 -3.10 11.80
C THR A 128 5.65 -4.38 12.43
N PHE A 129 6.07 -5.52 11.92
CA PHE A 129 5.76 -6.81 12.54
C PHE A 129 6.56 -6.96 13.83
N VAL A 130 5.89 -7.17 14.95
CA VAL A 130 6.53 -7.37 16.27
C VAL A 130 6.71 -8.85 16.53
N GLU A 131 5.60 -9.58 16.59
CA GLU A 131 5.55 -11.03 16.75
C GLU A 131 4.24 -11.56 16.16
N PRO A 132 4.05 -12.89 16.05
CA PRO A 132 2.79 -13.44 15.56
C PRO A 132 1.57 -12.91 16.31
N GLY A 133 0.61 -12.38 15.54
CA GLY A 133 -0.61 -11.74 16.04
C GLY A 133 -0.45 -10.26 16.42
N ILE A 134 0.77 -9.72 16.56
CA ILE A 134 1.03 -8.35 17.02
C ILE A 134 1.82 -7.53 16.00
N SER A 135 1.32 -6.35 15.68
CA SER A 135 1.99 -5.37 14.81
C SER A 135 1.98 -3.98 15.43
N GLU A 136 3.07 -3.24 15.24
CA GLU A 136 3.21 -1.86 15.68
C GLU A 136 2.73 -0.91 14.58
N LEU A 137 1.81 -0.01 14.92
CA LEU A 137 1.48 1.15 14.08
C LEU A 137 2.52 2.23 14.32
N THR A 138 3.33 2.55 13.30
CA THR A 138 4.53 3.38 13.44
C THR A 138 4.29 4.89 13.34
N ASN A 139 3.11 5.30 12.91
CA ASN A 139 2.74 6.71 12.83
C ASN A 139 1.30 6.93 13.30
N ALA A 140 1.06 8.06 13.96
CA ALA A 140 -0.26 8.42 14.45
C ALA A 140 -1.23 8.66 13.29
N LEU A 141 -2.42 8.09 13.39
CA LEU A 141 -3.51 8.36 12.45
C LEU A 141 -4.18 9.71 12.82
N SER A 142 -4.51 10.49 11.82
CA SER A 142 -5.13 11.79 11.99
C SER A 142 -6.22 12.02 10.93
N ALA A 143 -7.34 12.58 11.35
CA ALA A 143 -8.43 12.96 10.44
C ALA A 143 -8.01 13.96 9.33
N ARG A 144 -6.83 14.56 9.44
CA ARG A 144 -6.24 15.44 8.44
C ARG A 144 -5.32 14.70 7.48
N THR A 145 -4.95 13.46 7.79
CA THR A 145 -3.99 12.67 7.01
C THR A 145 -4.73 11.78 6.01
N VAL A 146 -4.30 11.81 4.76
CA VAL A 146 -4.72 10.82 3.76
C VAL A 146 -4.05 9.51 4.09
N LEU A 147 -4.82 8.50 4.45
CA LEU A 147 -4.31 7.15 4.75
C LEU A 147 -4.20 6.29 3.51
N PHE A 148 -5.14 6.49 2.58
CA PHE A 148 -5.18 5.74 1.32
C PHE A 148 -5.50 6.68 0.18
N GLU A 149 -4.76 6.54 -0.91
CA GLU A 149 -5.07 7.13 -2.20
C GLU A 149 -5.29 5.99 -3.18
N ILE A 150 -6.54 5.79 -3.61
CA ILE A 150 -6.98 4.61 -4.37
C ILE A 150 -7.59 5.00 -5.70
N GLY A 151 -7.57 4.08 -6.66
CA GLY A 151 -8.15 4.35 -7.99
C GLY A 151 -8.25 3.12 -8.88
N GLU A 152 -8.91 3.33 -10.00
CA GLU A 152 -8.93 2.40 -11.13
C GLU A 152 -7.66 2.56 -11.94
N ILE A 153 -7.22 1.48 -12.60
CA ILE A 153 -6.02 1.52 -13.47
C ILE A 153 -6.21 2.48 -14.66
N ASP A 154 -7.45 2.67 -15.09
CA ASP A 154 -7.81 3.53 -16.23
C ASP A 154 -8.28 4.93 -15.83
N GLY A 155 -8.20 5.29 -14.56
CA GLY A 155 -8.56 6.59 -14.03
C GLY A 155 -10.06 6.86 -13.88
N ARG A 156 -10.95 5.91 -14.22
CA ARG A 156 -12.39 6.11 -14.04
C ARG A 156 -12.77 6.06 -12.57
N ILE A 157 -13.74 6.88 -12.18
CA ILE A 157 -14.33 6.84 -10.84
C ILE A 157 -15.60 6.01 -10.89
N THR A 158 -15.50 4.73 -10.54
CA THR A 158 -16.58 3.75 -10.60
C THR A 158 -17.25 3.54 -9.24
N ASP A 159 -18.42 2.88 -9.25
CA ASP A 159 -19.10 2.54 -7.98
C ASP A 159 -18.28 1.53 -7.15
N ARG A 160 -17.52 0.62 -7.80
CA ARG A 160 -16.68 -0.32 -7.05
C ARG A 160 -15.55 0.38 -6.32
N ILE A 161 -14.87 1.40 -6.91
CA ILE A 161 -13.82 2.13 -6.20
C ILE A 161 -14.38 2.95 -5.05
N ARG A 162 -15.63 3.46 -5.17
CA ARG A 162 -16.35 4.11 -4.07
C ARG A 162 -16.64 3.13 -2.94
N ALA A 163 -17.08 1.90 -3.27
CA ALA A 163 -17.30 0.84 -2.27
C ALA A 163 -15.98 0.45 -1.56
N VAL A 164 -14.85 0.36 -2.29
CA VAL A 164 -13.54 0.13 -1.68
C VAL A 164 -13.16 1.28 -0.74
N ALA A 165 -13.40 2.55 -1.15
CA ALA A 165 -13.15 3.72 -0.30
C ALA A 165 -13.99 3.69 0.98
N GLU A 166 -15.26 3.31 0.89
CA GLU A 166 -16.15 3.17 2.05
C GLU A 166 -15.60 2.14 3.04
N VAL A 167 -15.17 0.96 2.56
CA VAL A 167 -14.58 -0.06 3.42
C VAL A 167 -13.29 0.43 4.08
N LEU A 168 -12.37 1.02 3.33
CA LEU A 168 -11.13 1.57 3.87
C LEU A 168 -11.37 2.73 4.84
N GLY A 169 -12.49 3.44 4.70
CA GLY A 169 -12.95 4.48 5.63
C GLY A 169 -13.25 3.98 7.05
N HIS A 170 -13.39 2.65 7.24
CA HIS A 170 -13.47 2.07 8.58
C HIS A 170 -12.12 2.05 9.32
N MET A 171 -11.02 2.37 8.67
CA MET A 171 -9.77 2.62 9.37
C MET A 171 -9.82 4.01 10.02
N ASP A 172 -9.74 4.06 11.36
CA ASP A 172 -9.94 5.28 12.17
C ASP A 172 -9.07 6.46 11.73
N ASN A 173 -9.67 7.65 11.92
CA ASN A 173 -8.95 8.92 11.90
C ASN A 173 -8.10 9.16 10.66
N GLY A 174 -8.62 8.84 9.46
CA GLY A 174 -7.91 9.14 8.24
C GLY A 174 -8.82 9.28 7.04
N LYS A 175 -8.32 9.92 6.00
CA LYS A 175 -9.04 10.11 4.75
C LYS A 175 -8.68 9.02 3.75
N VAL A 176 -9.68 8.62 2.98
CA VAL A 176 -9.50 7.85 1.75
C VAL A 176 -9.75 8.80 0.59
N GLU A 177 -8.78 8.99 -0.27
CA GLU A 177 -8.90 9.78 -1.48
C GLU A 177 -9.03 8.86 -2.69
N ILE A 178 -9.98 9.16 -3.56
CA ILE A 178 -10.13 8.49 -4.86
C ILE A 178 -9.47 9.37 -5.90
N THR A 179 -8.48 8.81 -6.60
CA THR A 179 -7.75 9.49 -7.66
C THR A 179 -8.18 9.00 -9.05
N ASP A 180 -8.18 9.89 -10.01
CA ASP A 180 -8.33 9.60 -11.45
C ASP A 180 -6.97 9.34 -12.13
N ASN A 181 -5.87 9.45 -11.37
CA ASN A 181 -4.51 9.15 -11.84
C ASN A 181 -3.78 8.22 -10.87
N LEU A 182 -4.31 7.00 -10.68
CA LEU A 182 -3.72 5.99 -9.79
C LEU A 182 -2.24 5.74 -10.12
N MET A 183 -1.92 5.57 -11.40
CA MET A 183 -0.56 5.23 -11.81
C MET A 183 0.41 6.37 -11.50
N GLY A 184 -0.02 7.62 -11.69
CA GLY A 184 0.77 8.79 -11.30
C GLY A 184 1.04 8.85 -9.79
N ALA A 185 0.03 8.59 -8.97
CA ALA A 185 0.17 8.52 -7.52
C ALA A 185 1.11 7.39 -7.07
N ARG A 186 1.04 6.22 -7.74
CA ARG A 186 1.94 5.09 -7.50
C ARG A 186 3.40 5.41 -7.80
N TRP A 187 3.64 5.99 -8.99
CA TRP A 187 4.99 6.37 -9.40
C TRP A 187 5.57 7.48 -8.51
N LEU A 188 4.73 8.45 -8.09
CA LEU A 188 5.15 9.45 -7.11
C LEU A 188 5.58 8.79 -5.78
N LYS A 189 4.78 7.87 -5.25
CA LYS A 189 5.14 7.16 -4.02
C LYS A 189 6.41 6.32 -4.20
N LEU A 190 6.60 5.68 -5.35
CA LEU A 190 7.80 4.91 -5.66
C LEU A 190 9.03 5.84 -5.68
N MET A 191 8.92 7.02 -6.29
CA MET A 191 9.97 8.03 -6.28
C MET A 191 10.38 8.41 -4.85
N LEU A 192 9.40 8.74 -3.99
CA LEU A 192 9.67 9.06 -2.58
C LEU A 192 10.32 7.88 -1.83
N ASN A 193 9.90 6.65 -2.09
CA ASN A 193 10.51 5.47 -1.48
C ASN A 193 11.96 5.26 -1.96
N CYS A 194 12.26 5.47 -3.24
CA CYS A 194 13.62 5.38 -3.76
C CYS A 194 14.53 6.44 -3.12
N CYS A 195 14.06 7.69 -3.07
CA CYS A 195 14.81 8.82 -2.55
C CYS A 195 15.09 8.70 -1.04
N MET A 196 14.11 8.23 -0.27
CA MET A 196 14.21 8.20 1.20
C MET A 196 14.50 6.81 1.73
N SER A 197 13.58 5.85 1.58
CA SER A 197 13.74 4.51 2.15
C SER A 197 14.87 3.72 1.49
N GLY A 198 14.99 3.79 0.17
CA GLY A 198 16.04 3.11 -0.58
C GLY A 198 17.42 3.65 -0.24
N LEU A 199 17.58 4.98 -0.33
CA LEU A 199 18.88 5.62 -0.09
C LEU A 199 19.31 5.50 1.38
N SER A 200 18.42 5.75 2.34
CA SER A 200 18.74 5.60 3.77
C SER A 200 19.14 4.16 4.13
N SER A 201 18.47 3.16 3.55
CA SER A 201 18.83 1.75 3.73
C SER A 201 20.20 1.42 3.14
N ALA A 202 20.50 1.93 1.94
CA ALA A 202 21.79 1.72 1.30
C ALA A 202 22.95 2.38 2.07
N LEU A 203 22.69 3.54 2.69
CA LEU A 203 23.67 4.27 3.50
C LEU A 203 23.73 3.82 4.97
N GLY A 204 22.77 2.99 5.43
CA GLY A 204 22.67 2.58 6.84
C GLY A 204 22.38 3.74 7.78
N CYS A 205 21.57 4.72 7.37
CA CYS A 205 21.29 5.93 8.12
C CYS A 205 19.78 6.26 8.20
N THR A 206 19.41 7.28 8.96
CA THR A 206 18.04 7.77 9.08
C THR A 206 17.65 8.70 7.91
N PHE A 207 16.35 8.95 7.72
CA PHE A 207 15.85 9.96 6.77
C PHE A 207 16.40 11.34 7.08
N GLU A 208 16.47 11.70 8.36
CA GLU A 208 17.05 12.96 8.82
C GLU A 208 18.51 13.12 8.35
N SER A 209 19.29 12.04 8.42
CA SER A 209 20.69 12.03 7.94
C SER A 209 20.77 12.25 6.44
N VAL A 210 19.83 11.71 5.65
CA VAL A 210 19.75 11.93 4.20
C VAL A 210 19.47 13.42 3.92
N ILE A 211 18.45 13.97 4.56
CA ILE A 211 18.02 15.38 4.35
C ILE A 211 19.10 16.36 4.80
N SER A 212 19.81 16.06 5.89
CA SER A 212 20.85 16.94 6.45
C SER A 212 22.20 16.87 5.71
N SER A 213 22.38 15.91 4.81
CA SER A 213 23.61 15.75 4.03
C SER A 213 23.43 16.31 2.61
N GLU A 214 24.14 17.37 2.27
CA GLU A 214 24.11 17.97 0.92
C GLU A 214 24.39 16.94 -0.19
N LYS A 215 25.35 16.02 0.03
CA LYS A 215 25.69 14.99 -0.94
C LYS A 215 24.59 13.93 -1.07
N ALA A 216 23.99 13.50 0.04
CA ALA A 216 22.89 12.55 0.02
C ALA A 216 21.65 13.20 -0.63
N LEU A 217 21.38 14.46 -0.32
CA LEU A 217 20.28 15.21 -0.92
C LEU A 217 20.47 15.39 -2.45
N ALA A 218 21.70 15.65 -2.92
CA ALA A 218 21.99 15.63 -4.35
C ALA A 218 21.71 14.25 -4.98
N CYS A 219 22.03 13.14 -4.29
CA CYS A 219 21.68 11.80 -4.78
C CYS A 219 20.15 11.61 -4.90
N THR A 220 19.35 12.16 -3.98
CA THR A 220 17.87 12.05 -4.08
C THR A 220 17.35 12.72 -5.35
N SER A 221 17.92 13.85 -5.78
CA SER A 221 17.53 14.54 -7.02
C SER A 221 17.78 13.66 -8.26
N TYR A 222 18.92 12.98 -8.33
CA TYR A 222 19.20 12.04 -9.43
C TYR A 222 18.27 10.85 -9.40
N LEU A 223 18.03 10.24 -8.23
CA LEU A 223 17.10 9.12 -8.08
C LEU A 223 15.67 9.53 -8.48
N ALA A 224 15.23 10.72 -8.07
CA ALA A 224 13.92 11.25 -8.43
C ALA A 224 13.80 11.41 -9.95
N ALA A 225 14.81 11.99 -10.60
CA ALA A 225 14.84 12.18 -12.05
C ALA A 225 14.78 10.82 -12.79
N GLU A 226 15.54 9.81 -12.35
CA GLU A 226 15.51 8.48 -12.94
C GLU A 226 14.11 7.84 -12.86
N VAL A 227 13.43 7.96 -11.69
CA VAL A 227 12.08 7.41 -11.52
C VAL A 227 11.08 8.15 -12.42
N VAL A 228 11.15 9.49 -12.50
CA VAL A 228 10.26 10.28 -13.37
C VAL A 228 10.49 9.92 -14.84
N HIS A 229 11.74 9.80 -15.28
CA HIS A 229 12.05 9.38 -16.65
C HIS A 229 11.55 7.96 -16.95
N ALA A 230 11.70 7.01 -16.02
CA ALA A 230 11.19 5.66 -16.18
C ALA A 230 9.65 5.65 -16.30
N ALA A 231 8.96 6.42 -15.45
CA ALA A 231 7.50 6.54 -15.52
C ALA A 231 7.04 7.13 -16.87
N ARG A 232 7.67 8.21 -17.33
CA ARG A 232 7.37 8.84 -18.62
C ARG A 232 7.61 7.87 -19.79
N ALA A 233 8.71 7.13 -19.77
CA ALA A 233 9.01 6.10 -20.77
C ALA A 233 7.97 4.97 -20.78
N ALA A 234 7.38 4.66 -19.62
CA ALA A 234 6.26 3.71 -19.48
C ALA A 234 4.89 4.33 -19.83
N GLY A 235 4.81 5.60 -20.24
CA GLY A 235 3.57 6.29 -20.62
C GLY A 235 2.77 6.87 -19.44
N PHE A 236 3.37 7.01 -18.26
CA PHE A 236 2.72 7.55 -17.07
C PHE A 236 3.24 8.94 -16.71
N GLN A 237 2.34 9.79 -16.20
CA GLN A 237 2.68 11.05 -15.59
C GLN A 237 2.47 10.97 -14.09
N LEU A 238 3.48 11.36 -13.31
CA LEU A 238 3.35 11.45 -11.86
C LEU A 238 2.36 12.56 -11.51
N THR A 239 1.69 12.40 -10.38
CA THR A 239 0.88 13.47 -9.78
C THR A 239 1.81 14.48 -9.11
N ASP A 240 1.48 15.76 -9.21
CA ASP A 240 2.13 16.79 -8.39
C ASP A 240 1.54 16.76 -6.98
N THR A 241 2.35 16.98 -5.96
CA THR A 241 1.91 17.01 -4.58
C THR A 241 2.70 18.02 -3.75
N ASN A 242 2.02 18.75 -2.87
CA ASN A 242 2.63 19.62 -1.86
C ASN A 242 3.68 20.61 -2.41
N GLY A 243 3.46 21.15 -3.61
CA GLY A 243 4.40 22.08 -4.26
C GLY A 243 5.56 21.41 -4.99
N LEU A 244 5.62 20.07 -5.00
CA LEU A 244 6.53 19.31 -5.85
C LEU A 244 6.02 19.33 -7.29
N ASN A 245 6.75 20.00 -8.18
CA ASN A 245 6.55 19.93 -9.61
C ASN A 245 7.46 18.85 -10.19
N THR A 246 6.87 17.70 -10.54
CA THR A 246 7.62 16.54 -11.02
C THR A 246 8.33 16.77 -12.35
N ALA A 247 7.92 17.78 -13.14
CA ALA A 247 8.62 18.17 -14.34
C ALA A 247 9.94 18.87 -14.02
N GLU A 248 9.95 19.79 -13.05
CA GLU A 248 11.15 20.52 -12.63
C GLU A 248 12.19 19.59 -11.96
N ILE A 249 11.74 18.59 -11.22
CA ILE A 249 12.62 17.59 -10.57
C ILE A 249 13.38 16.74 -11.61
N ALA A 250 12.75 16.44 -12.75
CA ALA A 250 13.32 15.50 -13.71
C ALA A 250 14.27 16.12 -14.73
N ASP A 251 14.11 17.39 -15.05
CA ASP A 251 14.70 18.00 -16.25
C ASP A 251 15.82 19.01 -15.95
N PHE A 252 16.50 18.87 -14.81
CA PHE A 252 17.66 19.71 -14.51
C PHE A 252 18.83 19.42 -15.46
N GLN A 253 19.38 20.47 -16.07
CA GLN A 253 20.53 20.42 -16.99
C GLN A 253 21.74 21.19 -16.44
N THR A 254 21.51 22.01 -15.42
CA THR A 254 22.53 22.90 -14.83
C THR A 254 22.67 22.64 -13.33
N ALA A 255 23.80 23.03 -12.76
CA ALA A 255 24.01 22.97 -11.31
C ALA A 255 22.99 23.83 -10.54
N GLU A 256 22.53 24.94 -11.10
CA GLU A 256 21.52 25.80 -10.50
C GLU A 256 20.14 25.14 -10.47
N GLU A 257 19.77 24.43 -11.54
CA GLU A 257 18.52 23.65 -11.60
C GLU A 257 18.58 22.46 -10.66
N LEU A 258 19.75 21.78 -10.55
CA LEU A 258 19.98 20.73 -9.56
C LEU A 258 19.80 21.25 -8.13
N GLU A 259 20.31 22.46 -7.81
CA GLU A 259 20.10 23.07 -6.49
C GLU A 259 18.61 23.32 -6.19
N ARG A 260 17.81 23.71 -7.18
CA ARG A 260 16.35 23.89 -7.01
C ARG A 260 15.59 22.57 -6.84
N SER A 261 16.14 21.44 -7.32
CA SER A 261 15.52 20.13 -7.22
C SER A 261 15.78 19.44 -5.87
N LYS A 262 16.72 19.92 -5.09
CA LYS A 262 17.01 19.45 -3.73
C LYS A 262 15.96 19.95 -2.73
#